data_7a41b9c20d364ada78b3815fc52d75c6
#
_entry.id   7a41b9c20d364ada78b3815fc52d75c6
#
_cell.length_a   1.000
_cell.length_b   1.000
_cell.length_c   1.000
_cell.angle_alpha   90.00
_cell.angle_beta   90.00
_cell.angle_gamma   90.00
#
_symmetry.space_group_name_H-M   'P 1'
#
loop_
_entity.id
_entity.type
_entity.pdbx_description
1 polymer ?
#
loop_
_entity_poly.entity_id
_entity_poly.type
_entity_poly.pdbx_seq_one_letter_code
_entity_poly.pdbx_strand_id
1 'polypeptide(L)'
;VPAMAATIGKIVMVAAVVGAYAGTLGLSPEFVIENARFEMLIAAVLFVILISGFINPTANLAGTHGPLIPLIPLIVASGGHPLALGVLIGVFGFILGISHGGSMLAKLTSKGVCGGLLIYLGFIGVTGQVKKMFAWAESFDMAYIAFVVIIATIIMYAWLEHIQKRWLAIPLGAALAAVISFTLGAPFEFTTQPGIPNLDPSYWWGEDTGWKMGLPGIQEFIAVAPFAVLAVAMWSPDFLGHRVFQELSYPKNTDKVLMNIDDTMVAASARQAVGSLLGGGNLASSWGTYIVPAAIAMRPIPAGAILTGVFCVVAALWGYPMDLAIWQPVLSVALIVGVFLPLLEAGMQMTREGKTTQSAAIVVFSSALVNPVFGWSLTMLLDNLGLIGCKERGKELGHAGRWVIPGITFLILCAIMAAIGMFPGVPALMESFRQL
;
A
#
# COMPACT_ATOMS: atom_id res chain seq x y z
N VAL A 1 15.62 -16.24 5.88
CA VAL A 1 14.81 -16.34 4.66
C VAL A 1 13.50 -15.56 4.77
N PRO A 2 12.67 -15.67 5.85
CA PRO A 2 11.42 -14.89 5.93
C PRO A 2 11.61 -13.37 5.85
N ALA A 3 12.61 -12.84 6.57
CA ALA A 3 12.93 -11.42 6.52
C ALA A 3 13.41 -10.97 5.13
N MET A 4 14.12 -11.81 4.40
CA MET A 4 14.48 -11.53 3.00
C MET A 4 13.24 -11.45 2.11
N ALA A 5 12.27 -12.36 2.30
CA ALA A 5 11.01 -12.32 1.56
C ALA A 5 10.25 -11.00 1.83
N ALA A 6 10.20 -10.57 3.09
CA ALA A 6 9.62 -9.29 3.46
C ALA A 6 10.38 -8.10 2.86
N THR A 7 11.71 -8.18 2.80
CA THR A 7 12.55 -7.14 2.16
C THR A 7 12.24 -7.00 0.67
N ILE A 8 12.15 -8.10 -0.07
CA ILE A 8 11.80 -8.06 -1.50
C ILE A 8 10.43 -7.41 -1.68
N GLY A 9 9.43 -7.79 -0.87
CA GLY A 9 8.10 -7.16 -0.92
C GLY A 9 8.15 -5.65 -0.67
N LYS A 10 8.99 -5.19 0.26
CA LYS A 10 9.17 -3.77 0.54
C LYS A 10 9.83 -3.02 -0.60
N ILE A 11 10.89 -3.57 -1.17
CA ILE A 11 11.58 -3.00 -2.34
C ILE A 11 10.59 -2.78 -3.48
N VAL A 12 9.82 -3.82 -3.80
CA VAL A 12 8.82 -3.79 -4.88
C VAL A 12 7.76 -2.71 -4.64
N MET A 13 7.26 -2.59 -3.40
CA MET A 13 6.23 -1.60 -3.08
C MET A 13 6.75 -0.16 -3.19
N VAL A 14 7.94 0.12 -2.67
CA VAL A 14 8.55 1.44 -2.78
C VAL A 14 8.81 1.78 -4.26
N ALA A 15 9.40 0.86 -5.01
CA ALA A 15 9.66 1.04 -6.43
C ALA A 15 8.37 1.29 -7.24
N ALA A 16 7.27 0.61 -6.89
CA ALA A 16 5.99 0.79 -7.58
C ALA A 16 5.38 2.20 -7.39
N VAL A 17 5.51 2.77 -6.19
CA VAL A 17 4.99 4.13 -5.90
C VAL A 17 5.87 5.19 -6.54
N VAL A 18 7.18 5.12 -6.36
CA VAL A 18 8.12 6.08 -6.98
C VAL A 18 8.02 6.02 -8.50
N GLY A 19 7.90 4.79 -9.06
CA GLY A 19 7.71 4.59 -10.49
C GLY A 19 6.40 5.16 -11.03
N ALA A 20 5.31 5.16 -10.24
CA ALA A 20 4.05 5.78 -10.64
C ALA A 20 4.17 7.32 -10.75
N TYR A 21 4.86 7.95 -9.81
CA TYR A 21 5.19 9.38 -9.91
C TYR A 21 6.14 9.67 -11.08
N ALA A 22 7.21 8.91 -11.16
CA ALA A 22 8.22 9.10 -12.22
C ALA A 22 7.59 9.01 -13.60
N GLY A 23 6.72 8.03 -13.84
CA GLY A 23 6.00 7.89 -15.11
C GLY A 23 5.08 9.07 -15.41
N THR A 24 4.48 9.69 -14.39
CA THR A 24 3.61 10.86 -14.58
C THR A 24 4.40 12.16 -14.76
N LEU A 25 5.51 12.30 -14.06
CA LEU A 25 6.39 13.49 -14.11
C LEU A 25 7.45 13.42 -15.21
N GLY A 26 7.54 12.31 -15.94
CA GLY A 26 8.57 12.11 -16.97
C GLY A 26 9.99 11.97 -16.40
N LEU A 27 10.12 11.45 -15.18
CA LEU A 27 11.41 11.21 -14.54
C LEU A 27 12.03 9.88 -15.02
N SER A 28 13.35 9.79 -15.00
CA SER A 28 14.07 8.64 -15.54
C SER A 28 13.99 7.39 -14.63
N PRO A 29 14.27 6.18 -15.18
CA PRO A 29 14.39 4.96 -14.37
C PRO A 29 15.47 5.05 -13.29
N GLU A 30 16.58 5.75 -13.55
CA GLU A 30 17.67 5.98 -12.59
C GLU A 30 17.16 6.76 -11.38
N PHE A 31 16.30 7.76 -11.60
CA PHE A 31 15.62 8.46 -10.50
C PHE A 31 14.78 7.49 -9.65
N VAL A 32 14.03 6.60 -10.27
CA VAL A 32 13.20 5.62 -9.55
C VAL A 32 14.07 4.72 -8.67
N ILE A 33 15.18 4.22 -9.22
CA ILE A 33 16.12 3.37 -8.49
C ILE A 33 16.72 4.13 -7.31
N GLU A 34 17.23 5.32 -7.55
CA GLU A 34 17.94 6.11 -6.53
C GLU A 34 17.00 6.56 -5.40
N ASN A 35 15.79 7.04 -5.73
CA ASN A 35 14.80 7.42 -4.75
C ASN A 35 14.27 6.20 -3.97
N ALA A 36 14.08 5.05 -4.63
CA ALA A 36 13.68 3.82 -3.95
C ALA A 36 14.76 3.34 -2.96
N ARG A 37 16.05 3.44 -3.31
CA ARG A 37 17.18 3.13 -2.42
C ARG A 37 17.18 4.07 -1.21
N PHE A 38 17.04 5.36 -1.45
CA PHE A 38 16.95 6.38 -0.41
C PHE A 38 15.79 6.08 0.55
N GLU A 39 14.57 5.89 0.03
CA GLU A 39 13.40 5.58 0.85
C GLU A 39 13.55 4.28 1.64
N MET A 40 14.13 3.25 1.03
CA MET A 40 14.42 1.99 1.70
C MET A 40 15.36 2.19 2.88
N LEU A 41 16.43 2.96 2.69
CA LEU A 41 17.41 3.22 3.73
C LEU A 41 16.78 4.00 4.91
N ILE A 42 16.12 5.12 4.63
CA ILE A 42 15.49 5.96 5.64
C ILE A 42 14.38 5.19 6.37
N ALA A 43 13.49 4.53 5.64
CA ALA A 43 12.40 3.77 6.24
C ALA A 43 12.93 2.59 7.08
N ALA A 44 13.97 1.90 6.62
CA ALA A 44 14.54 0.77 7.34
C ALA A 44 15.20 1.20 8.65
N VAL A 45 16.03 2.22 8.62
CA VAL A 45 16.77 2.67 9.81
C VAL A 45 15.84 3.33 10.83
N LEU A 46 15.14 4.39 10.42
CA LEU A 46 14.39 5.22 11.36
C LEU A 46 13.09 4.53 11.84
N PHE A 47 12.39 3.84 10.97
CA PHE A 47 11.04 3.37 11.29
C PHE A 47 10.98 1.87 11.53
N VAL A 48 11.62 1.05 10.70
CA VAL A 48 11.56 -0.41 10.88
C VAL A 48 12.48 -0.85 12.02
N ILE A 49 13.73 -0.44 12.03
CA ILE A 49 14.70 -0.86 13.07
C ILE A 49 14.41 -0.12 14.36
N LEU A 50 14.46 1.22 14.37
CA LEU A 50 14.33 1.99 15.61
C LEU A 50 12.91 1.91 16.18
N ILE A 51 11.88 2.31 15.43
CA ILE A 51 10.53 2.37 15.98
C ILE A 51 9.97 0.97 16.19
N SER A 52 9.76 0.20 15.14
CA SER A 52 9.10 -1.11 15.27
C SER A 52 9.98 -2.17 15.90
N GLY A 53 11.31 -2.06 15.79
CA GLY A 53 12.25 -3.02 16.36
C GLY A 53 12.55 -2.79 17.84
N PHE A 54 12.74 -1.54 18.26
CA PHE A 54 13.22 -1.22 19.60
C PHE A 54 12.24 -0.40 20.44
N ILE A 55 11.55 0.59 19.87
CA ILE A 55 10.74 1.53 20.65
C ILE A 55 9.33 1.00 20.88
N ASN A 56 8.61 0.63 19.83
CA ASN A 56 7.24 0.15 19.91
C ASN A 56 6.97 -0.97 18.88
N PRO A 57 7.03 -2.25 19.31
CA PRO A 57 6.77 -3.38 18.43
C PRO A 57 5.35 -3.44 17.87
N THR A 58 4.39 -2.76 18.52
CA THR A 58 3.00 -2.70 18.06
C THR A 58 2.74 -1.57 17.08
N ALA A 59 3.64 -0.59 16.99
CA ALA A 59 3.64 0.44 15.96
C ALA A 59 4.24 -0.12 14.67
N ASN A 60 3.43 -0.87 13.98
CA ASN A 60 3.82 -1.54 12.75
C ASN A 60 3.70 -0.57 11.57
N LEU A 61 4.70 -0.48 10.71
CA LEU A 61 4.61 0.27 9.45
C LEU A 61 3.72 -0.46 8.43
N ALA A 62 2.54 -0.84 8.85
CA ALA A 62 1.52 -1.29 7.96
C ALA A 62 0.84 -0.08 7.31
N GLY A 63 0.19 -0.30 6.24
CA GLY A 63 -0.50 0.71 5.49
C GLY A 63 -0.02 0.72 4.06
N THR A 64 -0.92 0.72 3.16
CA THR A 64 -0.64 0.83 1.75
C THR A 64 -1.30 2.10 1.24
N HIS A 65 -0.60 2.77 0.39
CA HIS A 65 -1.20 3.77 -0.45
C HIS A 65 -1.54 3.22 -1.83
N GLY A 66 -1.62 1.88 -1.93
CA GLY A 66 -2.04 1.21 -3.16
C GLY A 66 -3.25 1.85 -3.82
N PRO A 67 -4.33 2.17 -3.08
CA PRO A 67 -5.48 2.89 -3.62
C PRO A 67 -5.20 4.31 -4.11
N LEU A 68 -4.12 4.96 -3.65
CA LEU A 68 -3.72 6.29 -4.15
C LEU A 68 -2.85 6.22 -5.41
N ILE A 69 -2.19 5.10 -5.69
CA ILE A 69 -1.34 4.96 -6.89
C ILE A 69 -2.09 5.34 -8.17
N PRO A 70 -3.33 4.89 -8.41
CA PRO A 70 -4.11 5.30 -9.57
C PRO A 70 -4.48 6.79 -9.60
N LEU A 71 -4.40 7.47 -8.46
CA LEU A 71 -4.72 8.89 -8.32
C LEU A 71 -3.50 9.79 -8.53
N ILE A 72 -2.29 9.23 -8.58
CA ILE A 72 -1.07 10.03 -8.78
C ILE A 72 -1.15 10.91 -10.03
N PRO A 73 -1.62 10.46 -11.19
CA PRO A 73 -1.80 11.34 -12.35
C PRO A 73 -2.74 12.51 -12.08
N LEU A 74 -3.81 12.29 -11.33
CA LEU A 74 -4.76 13.34 -10.95
C LEU A 74 -4.14 14.31 -9.92
N ILE A 75 -3.39 13.80 -8.94
CA ILE A 75 -2.66 14.60 -7.96
C ILE A 75 -1.69 15.54 -8.68
N VAL A 76 -0.90 15.03 -9.60
CA VAL A 76 0.06 15.81 -10.38
C VAL A 76 -0.66 16.82 -11.29
N ALA A 77 -1.71 16.40 -11.99
CA ALA A 77 -2.51 17.28 -12.86
C ALA A 77 -3.19 18.43 -12.11
N SER A 78 -3.53 18.24 -10.83
CA SER A 78 -4.07 19.31 -9.98
C SER A 78 -3.01 20.25 -9.38
N GLY A 79 -1.75 20.13 -9.78
CA GLY A 79 -0.64 20.90 -9.24
C GLY A 79 -0.14 20.38 -7.89
N GLY A 80 -0.40 19.10 -7.60
CA GLY A 80 0.00 18.49 -6.35
C GLY A 80 1.47 18.16 -6.29
N HIS A 81 2.10 18.46 -5.14
CA HIS A 81 3.51 18.25 -4.87
C HIS A 81 3.71 17.09 -3.88
N PRO A 82 4.60 16.10 -4.16
CA PRO A 82 4.81 14.93 -3.30
C PRO A 82 5.19 15.29 -1.86
N LEU A 83 6.06 16.29 -1.66
CA LEU A 83 6.43 16.78 -0.33
C LEU A 83 5.23 17.34 0.43
N ALA A 84 4.45 18.24 -0.21
CA ALA A 84 3.27 18.83 0.41
C ALA A 84 2.23 17.77 0.79
N LEU A 85 2.01 16.79 -0.10
CA LEU A 85 1.11 15.66 0.16
C LEU A 85 1.60 14.84 1.36
N GLY A 86 2.88 14.46 1.38
CA GLY A 86 3.44 13.66 2.46
C GLY A 86 3.41 14.35 3.81
N VAL A 87 3.68 15.64 3.87
CA VAL A 87 3.60 16.44 5.10
C VAL A 87 2.16 16.53 5.60
N LEU A 88 1.18 16.82 4.72
CA LEU A 88 -0.24 16.88 5.15
C LEU A 88 -0.78 15.52 5.58
N ILE A 89 -0.43 14.44 4.90
CA ILE A 89 -0.77 13.08 5.35
C ILE A 89 -0.18 12.83 6.74
N GLY A 90 1.07 13.23 6.95
CA GLY A 90 1.72 13.14 8.25
C GLY A 90 0.98 13.89 9.34
N VAL A 91 0.61 15.13 9.10
CA VAL A 91 -0.11 15.97 10.07
C VAL A 91 -1.50 15.40 10.38
N PHE A 92 -2.30 15.11 9.36
CA PHE A 92 -3.66 14.62 9.56
C PHE A 92 -3.68 13.22 10.21
N GLY A 93 -2.80 12.33 9.76
CA GLY A 93 -2.69 11.00 10.34
C GLY A 93 -2.18 11.00 11.77
N PHE A 94 -1.24 11.91 12.12
CA PHE A 94 -0.77 12.09 13.49
C PHE A 94 -1.91 12.55 14.40
N ILE A 95 -2.68 13.57 13.99
CA ILE A 95 -3.84 14.06 14.75
C ILE A 95 -4.85 12.94 14.96
N LEU A 96 -5.17 12.17 13.92
CA LEU A 96 -6.11 11.06 14.00
C LEU A 96 -5.59 9.92 14.89
N GLY A 97 -4.28 9.62 14.84
CA GLY A 97 -3.65 8.59 15.68
C GLY A 97 -3.69 8.94 17.16
N ILE A 98 -3.26 10.16 17.54
CA ILE A 98 -3.24 10.59 18.95
C ILE A 98 -4.65 10.79 19.54
N SER A 99 -5.64 11.09 18.70
CA SER A 99 -7.05 11.20 19.12
C SER A 99 -7.79 9.87 19.20
N HIS A 100 -7.12 8.74 18.98
CA HIS A 100 -7.72 7.42 18.86
C HIS A 100 -8.81 7.29 17.77
N GLY A 101 -8.79 8.19 16.80
CA GLY A 101 -9.73 8.21 15.69
C GLY A 101 -9.58 7.01 14.75
N GLY A 102 -8.35 6.49 14.61
CA GLY A 102 -8.05 5.30 13.82
C GLY A 102 -8.73 4.05 14.36
N SER A 103 -8.56 3.78 15.65
CA SER A 103 -9.22 2.66 16.36
C SER A 103 -10.74 2.78 16.32
N MET A 104 -11.27 3.99 16.42
CA MET A 104 -12.70 4.23 16.33
C MET A 104 -13.23 3.87 14.94
N LEU A 105 -12.61 4.36 13.87
CA LEU A 105 -13.00 4.03 12.49
C LEU A 105 -12.87 2.54 12.20
N ALA A 106 -11.81 1.89 12.72
CA ALA A 106 -11.65 0.44 12.60
C ALA A 106 -12.76 -0.34 13.30
N LYS A 107 -13.22 0.11 14.48
CA LYS A 107 -14.36 -0.50 15.18
C LYS A 107 -15.67 -0.33 14.40
N LEU A 108 -15.83 0.78 13.69
CA LEU A 108 -17.02 1.04 12.86
C LEU A 108 -17.01 0.23 11.56
N THR A 109 -15.86 -0.25 11.11
CA THR A 109 -15.74 -1.08 9.92
C THR A 109 -15.96 -2.56 10.28
N SER A 110 -16.99 -3.19 9.74
CA SER A 110 -17.26 -4.62 10.01
C SER A 110 -16.29 -5.54 9.25
N LYS A 111 -16.20 -6.80 9.71
CA LYS A 111 -15.44 -7.84 9.00
C LYS A 111 -15.92 -8.02 7.55
N GLY A 112 -17.23 -7.89 7.30
CA GLY A 112 -17.80 -7.98 5.95
C GLY A 112 -17.35 -6.83 5.05
N VAL A 113 -17.39 -5.59 5.56
CA VAL A 113 -16.92 -4.41 4.84
C VAL A 113 -15.40 -4.51 4.57
N CYS A 114 -14.62 -4.86 5.58
CA CYS A 114 -13.18 -5.04 5.42
C CYS A 114 -12.85 -6.17 4.44
N GLY A 115 -13.48 -7.33 4.59
CA GLY A 115 -13.26 -8.48 3.72
C GLY A 115 -13.60 -8.18 2.25
N GLY A 116 -14.72 -7.51 1.99
CA GLY A 116 -15.10 -7.09 0.65
C GLY A 116 -14.11 -6.10 0.03
N LEU A 117 -13.60 -5.15 0.82
CA LEU A 117 -12.57 -4.22 0.37
C LEU A 117 -11.28 -4.96 -0.02
N LEU A 118 -10.84 -5.91 0.82
CA LEU A 118 -9.65 -6.72 0.53
C LEU A 118 -9.83 -7.58 -0.73
N ILE A 119 -11.01 -8.18 -0.92
CA ILE A 119 -11.34 -8.93 -2.15
C ILE A 119 -11.22 -8.02 -3.37
N TYR A 120 -11.83 -6.85 -3.32
CA TYR A 120 -11.78 -5.91 -4.44
C TYR A 120 -10.36 -5.47 -4.75
N LEU A 121 -9.61 -5.01 -3.75
CA LEU A 121 -8.23 -4.54 -3.93
C LEU A 121 -7.30 -5.65 -4.42
N GLY A 122 -7.46 -6.86 -3.89
CA GLY A 122 -6.70 -8.03 -4.35
C GLY A 122 -6.98 -8.35 -5.82
N PHE A 123 -8.25 -8.36 -6.22
CA PHE A 123 -8.65 -8.66 -7.59
C PHE A 123 -8.14 -7.62 -8.60
N ILE A 124 -8.37 -6.33 -8.35
CA ILE A 124 -7.90 -5.28 -9.26
C ILE A 124 -6.37 -5.20 -9.31
N GLY A 125 -5.71 -5.53 -8.20
CA GLY A 125 -4.25 -5.60 -8.13
C GLY A 125 -3.69 -6.71 -9.00
N VAL A 126 -4.20 -7.93 -8.90
CA VAL A 126 -3.80 -9.06 -9.75
C VAL A 126 -4.02 -8.73 -11.23
N THR A 127 -5.23 -8.33 -11.59
CA THR A 127 -5.58 -8.02 -12.99
C THR A 127 -4.76 -6.85 -13.55
N GLY A 128 -4.49 -5.83 -12.72
CA GLY A 128 -3.64 -4.70 -13.09
C GLY A 128 -2.19 -5.11 -13.37
N GLN A 129 -1.59 -5.96 -12.53
CA GLN A 129 -0.22 -6.43 -12.75
C GLN A 129 -0.10 -7.35 -13.96
N VAL A 130 -1.09 -8.21 -14.19
CA VAL A 130 -1.15 -9.05 -15.39
C VAL A 130 -1.17 -8.18 -16.65
N LYS A 131 -2.03 -7.15 -16.70
CA LYS A 131 -2.09 -6.21 -17.83
C LYS A 131 -0.76 -5.48 -18.06
N LYS A 132 -0.11 -4.99 -17.00
CA LYS A 132 1.19 -4.33 -17.09
C LYS A 132 2.28 -5.25 -17.62
N MET A 133 2.27 -6.52 -17.20
CA MET A 133 3.25 -7.50 -17.66
C MET A 133 3.06 -7.83 -19.14
N PHE A 134 1.82 -7.96 -19.63
CA PHE A 134 1.55 -8.13 -21.05
C PHE A 134 1.98 -6.90 -21.86
N ALA A 135 1.59 -5.69 -21.43
CA ALA A 135 1.97 -4.47 -22.13
C ALA A 135 3.50 -4.29 -22.21
N TRP A 136 4.23 -4.66 -21.15
CA TRP A 136 5.69 -4.66 -21.15
C TRP A 136 6.24 -5.68 -22.16
N ALA A 137 5.76 -6.92 -22.16
CA ALA A 137 6.23 -7.97 -23.06
C ALA A 137 5.91 -7.68 -24.53
N GLU A 138 4.74 -7.10 -24.81
CA GLU A 138 4.33 -6.65 -26.13
C GLU A 138 5.22 -5.54 -26.68
N SER A 139 5.78 -4.67 -25.83
CA SER A 139 6.70 -3.62 -26.26
C SER A 139 8.00 -4.14 -26.89
N PHE A 140 8.30 -5.43 -26.73
CA PHE A 140 9.45 -6.14 -27.33
C PHE A 140 9.02 -7.26 -28.29
N ASP A 141 7.73 -7.33 -28.67
CA ASP A 141 7.15 -8.43 -29.45
C ASP A 141 7.28 -9.81 -28.80
N MET A 142 7.30 -9.85 -27.45
CA MET A 142 7.55 -11.06 -26.66
C MET A 142 6.38 -11.38 -25.72
N ALA A 143 5.12 -11.15 -26.13
CA ALA A 143 3.94 -11.38 -25.30
C ALA A 143 3.88 -12.79 -24.67
N TYR A 144 4.49 -13.79 -25.32
CA TYR A 144 4.58 -15.16 -24.81
C TYR A 144 5.35 -15.25 -23.49
N ILE A 145 6.30 -14.35 -23.22
CA ILE A 145 7.05 -14.32 -21.95
C ILE A 145 6.10 -14.05 -20.80
N ALA A 146 5.23 -13.03 -20.92
CA ALA A 146 4.23 -12.72 -19.91
C ALA A 146 3.33 -13.92 -19.62
N PHE A 147 2.88 -14.61 -20.65
CA PHE A 147 2.04 -15.80 -20.52
C PHE A 147 2.76 -16.93 -19.77
N VAL A 148 3.99 -17.26 -20.16
CA VAL A 148 4.79 -18.32 -19.52
C VAL A 148 5.07 -17.97 -18.05
N VAL A 149 5.48 -16.74 -17.77
CA VAL A 149 5.75 -16.28 -16.38
C VAL A 149 4.49 -16.36 -15.52
N ILE A 150 3.32 -15.96 -16.03
CA ILE A 150 2.06 -16.03 -15.28
C ILE A 150 1.70 -17.47 -14.96
N ILE A 151 1.72 -18.37 -15.95
CA ILE A 151 1.40 -19.79 -15.74
C ILE A 151 2.37 -20.43 -14.74
N ALA A 152 3.68 -20.21 -14.91
CA ALA A 152 4.67 -20.73 -14.00
C ALA A 152 4.45 -20.19 -12.57
N THR A 153 4.08 -18.92 -12.42
CA THR A 153 3.75 -18.30 -11.13
C THR A 153 2.54 -18.96 -10.47
N ILE A 154 1.48 -19.23 -11.22
CA ILE A 154 0.28 -19.90 -10.70
C ILE A 154 0.61 -21.31 -10.21
N ILE A 155 1.35 -22.08 -11.01
CA ILE A 155 1.76 -23.44 -10.67
C ILE A 155 2.64 -23.43 -9.41
N MET A 156 3.65 -22.56 -9.37
CA MET A 156 4.53 -22.39 -8.22
C MET A 156 3.73 -22.01 -6.95
N TYR A 157 2.83 -21.05 -7.06
CA TYR A 157 2.04 -20.59 -5.92
C TYR A 157 1.15 -21.71 -5.36
N ALA A 158 0.45 -22.44 -6.23
CA ALA A 158 -0.37 -23.59 -5.85
C ALA A 158 0.47 -24.71 -5.22
N TRP A 159 1.66 -24.98 -5.75
CA TRP A 159 2.57 -25.97 -5.19
C TRP A 159 3.09 -25.57 -3.79
N LEU A 160 3.47 -24.29 -3.61
CA LEU A 160 3.91 -23.77 -2.31
C LEU A 160 2.80 -23.79 -1.25
N GLU A 161 1.55 -23.54 -1.64
CA GLU A 161 0.39 -23.69 -0.77
C GLU A 161 0.22 -25.16 -0.34
N HIS A 162 0.31 -26.08 -1.29
CA HIS A 162 0.20 -27.53 -1.02
C HIS A 162 1.23 -28.02 -0.02
N ILE A 163 2.49 -27.58 -0.14
CA ILE A 163 3.57 -27.95 0.79
C ILE A 163 3.66 -27.06 2.03
N GLN A 164 2.70 -26.15 2.24
CA GLN A 164 2.62 -25.23 3.39
C GLN A 164 3.87 -24.33 3.52
N LYS A 165 4.48 -23.97 2.40
CA LYS A 165 5.66 -23.08 2.33
C LYS A 165 5.38 -21.80 1.54
N ARG A 166 4.17 -21.32 1.61
CA ARG A 166 3.69 -20.11 0.91
C ARG A 166 4.55 -18.87 1.17
N TRP A 167 5.22 -18.79 2.32
CA TRP A 167 6.15 -17.72 2.63
C TRP A 167 7.34 -17.59 1.66
N LEU A 168 7.63 -18.63 0.89
CA LEU A 168 8.60 -18.59 -0.18
C LEU A 168 8.07 -17.99 -1.49
N ALA A 169 6.78 -17.66 -1.58
CA ALA A 169 6.15 -17.22 -2.82
C ALA A 169 6.82 -15.98 -3.43
N ILE A 170 7.18 -14.98 -2.60
CA ILE A 170 7.84 -13.76 -3.09
C ILE A 170 9.25 -14.07 -3.62
N PRO A 171 10.18 -14.63 -2.83
CA PRO A 171 11.54 -14.86 -3.32
C PRO A 171 11.61 -15.87 -4.46
N LEU A 172 10.83 -16.95 -4.42
CA LEU A 172 10.81 -17.92 -5.52
C LEU A 172 10.08 -17.38 -6.75
N GLY A 173 9.01 -16.63 -6.57
CA GLY A 173 8.30 -15.99 -7.67
C GLY A 173 9.16 -14.97 -8.40
N ALA A 174 9.85 -14.10 -7.65
CA ALA A 174 10.78 -13.14 -8.21
C ALA A 174 11.93 -13.86 -8.99
N ALA A 175 12.53 -14.88 -8.38
CA ALA A 175 13.58 -15.67 -9.03
C ALA A 175 13.07 -16.39 -10.28
N LEU A 176 11.89 -17.01 -10.21
CA LEU A 176 11.28 -17.71 -11.33
C LEU A 176 10.98 -16.75 -12.49
N ALA A 177 10.39 -15.58 -12.19
CA ALA A 177 10.12 -14.57 -13.19
C ALA A 177 11.40 -14.06 -13.86
N ALA A 178 12.46 -13.79 -13.05
CA ALA A 178 13.75 -13.38 -13.58
C ALA A 178 14.35 -14.45 -14.50
N VAL A 179 14.46 -15.70 -14.02
CA VAL A 179 15.07 -16.80 -14.77
C VAL A 179 14.32 -17.07 -16.08
N ILE A 180 12.99 -17.16 -16.05
CA ILE A 180 12.18 -17.38 -17.26
C ILE A 180 12.39 -16.23 -18.25
N SER A 181 12.29 -14.98 -17.80
CA SER A 181 12.41 -13.84 -18.68
C SER A 181 13.81 -13.74 -19.30
N PHE A 182 14.86 -13.97 -18.52
CA PHE A 182 16.24 -14.04 -19.04
C PHE A 182 16.44 -15.14 -20.07
N THR A 183 15.97 -16.37 -19.76
CA THR A 183 16.16 -17.51 -20.65
C THR A 183 15.39 -17.37 -21.96
N LEU A 184 14.30 -16.62 -21.95
CA LEU A 184 13.49 -16.32 -23.14
C LEU A 184 13.95 -15.06 -23.87
N GLY A 185 15.07 -14.43 -23.43
CA GLY A 185 15.70 -13.33 -24.13
C GLY A 185 15.13 -11.94 -23.84
N ALA A 186 14.38 -11.78 -22.74
CA ALA A 186 13.91 -10.46 -22.35
C ALA A 186 15.08 -9.51 -22.03
N PRO A 187 15.02 -8.24 -22.46
CA PRO A 187 16.08 -7.29 -22.20
C PRO A 187 16.13 -6.93 -20.70
N PHE A 188 17.35 -6.93 -20.16
CA PHE A 188 17.63 -6.49 -18.81
C PHE A 188 19.08 -6.03 -18.68
N GLU A 189 19.29 -4.94 -17.98
CA GLU A 189 20.62 -4.38 -17.70
C GLU A 189 20.74 -4.01 -16.23
N PHE A 190 21.90 -4.29 -15.63
CA PHE A 190 22.25 -3.75 -14.31
C PHE A 190 22.83 -2.37 -14.48
N THR A 191 22.13 -1.35 -14.01
CA THR A 191 22.55 0.06 -14.10
C THR A 191 23.05 0.59 -12.78
N THR A 192 22.59 0.02 -11.66
CA THR A 192 22.88 0.50 -10.32
C THR A 192 24.28 0.07 -9.85
N GLN A 193 24.99 1.03 -9.28
CA GLN A 193 26.29 0.78 -8.63
C GLN A 193 26.10 0.72 -7.10
N PRO A 194 26.90 -0.11 -6.40
CA PRO A 194 26.93 -0.09 -4.95
C PRO A 194 27.36 1.27 -4.41
N GLY A 195 26.75 1.67 -3.30
CA GLY A 195 27.06 2.96 -2.67
C GLY A 195 25.90 3.46 -1.80
N ILE A 196 26.16 4.55 -1.10
CA ILE A 196 25.14 5.24 -0.32
C ILE A 196 24.28 6.07 -1.30
N PRO A 197 22.94 5.90 -1.27
CA PRO A 197 22.06 6.76 -2.07
C PRO A 197 22.20 8.22 -1.62
N ASN A 198 21.81 9.14 -2.47
CA ASN A 198 21.87 10.55 -2.11
C ASN A 198 20.96 10.83 -0.90
N LEU A 199 21.54 11.36 0.17
CA LEU A 199 20.85 11.67 1.44
C LEU A 199 20.57 13.16 1.61
N ASP A 200 20.95 13.99 0.64
CA ASP A 200 20.78 15.44 0.71
C ASP A 200 19.36 15.85 0.32
N PRO A 201 18.55 16.39 1.25
CA PRO A 201 17.21 16.87 0.93
C PRO A 201 17.19 18.00 -0.12
N SER A 202 18.25 18.79 -0.19
CA SER A 202 18.35 19.89 -1.16
C SER A 202 18.51 19.36 -2.60
N TYR A 203 19.15 18.21 -2.76
CA TYR A 203 19.21 17.50 -4.03
C TYR A 203 17.81 17.00 -4.44
N TRP A 204 17.09 16.36 -3.51
CA TRP A 204 15.79 15.78 -3.81
C TRP A 204 14.75 16.84 -4.15
N TRP A 205 14.77 17.98 -3.46
CA TRP A 205 13.82 19.08 -3.67
C TRP A 205 14.43 20.25 -4.44
N GLY A 206 15.43 19.99 -5.27
CA GLY A 206 15.96 20.97 -6.19
C GLY A 206 15.04 21.21 -7.41
N GLU A 207 15.18 22.36 -8.05
CA GLU A 207 14.41 22.70 -9.26
C GLU A 207 14.86 21.87 -10.48
N ASP A 208 16.16 21.54 -10.55
CA ASP A 208 16.78 20.79 -11.65
C ASP A 208 17.25 19.39 -11.25
N THR A 209 17.17 19.04 -9.96
CA THR A 209 17.67 17.78 -9.39
C THR A 209 16.56 17.02 -8.70
N GLY A 210 16.78 15.73 -8.45
CA GLY A 210 15.83 14.88 -7.75
C GLY A 210 14.43 14.90 -8.41
N TRP A 211 13.43 15.38 -7.69
CA TRP A 211 12.05 15.48 -8.16
C TRP A 211 11.84 16.57 -9.22
N LYS A 212 12.78 17.50 -9.37
CA LYS A 212 12.72 18.64 -10.31
C LYS A 212 11.49 19.54 -10.10
N MET A 213 11.09 19.71 -8.86
CA MET A 213 9.88 20.46 -8.51
C MET A 213 10.15 21.63 -7.54
N GLY A 214 11.35 21.69 -6.97
CA GLY A 214 11.65 22.66 -5.91
C GLY A 214 10.90 22.39 -4.60
N LEU A 215 10.80 23.40 -3.75
CA LEU A 215 10.00 23.34 -2.52
C LEU A 215 8.57 23.81 -2.77
N PRO A 216 7.55 23.15 -2.18
CA PRO A 216 6.16 23.52 -2.39
C PRO A 216 5.81 24.86 -1.73
N GLY A 217 5.04 25.68 -2.41
CA GLY A 217 4.37 26.84 -1.87
C GLY A 217 2.99 26.48 -1.28
N ILE A 218 2.26 27.50 -0.81
CA ILE A 218 0.96 27.29 -0.16
C ILE A 218 -0.11 26.72 -1.11
N GLN A 219 0.01 27.01 -2.41
CA GLN A 219 -0.97 26.55 -3.40
C GLN A 219 -0.88 25.04 -3.60
N GLU A 220 0.33 24.48 -3.61
CA GLU A 220 0.56 23.03 -3.69
C GLU A 220 0.03 22.31 -2.44
N PHE A 221 0.17 22.91 -1.25
CA PHE A 221 -0.46 22.38 -0.04
C PHE A 221 -1.99 22.34 -0.14
N ILE A 222 -2.60 23.40 -0.65
CA ILE A 222 -4.07 23.46 -0.87
C ILE A 222 -4.49 22.41 -1.90
N ALA A 223 -3.75 22.26 -2.99
CA ALA A 223 -4.05 21.31 -4.06
C ALA A 223 -4.07 19.86 -3.57
N VAL A 224 -3.16 19.50 -2.65
CA VAL A 224 -3.05 18.12 -2.14
C VAL A 224 -3.89 17.86 -0.90
N ALA A 225 -4.45 18.85 -0.24
CA ALA A 225 -5.20 18.68 1.01
C ALA A 225 -6.35 17.66 0.89
N PRO A 226 -7.20 17.65 -0.17
CA PRO A 226 -8.25 16.65 -0.34
C PRO A 226 -7.69 15.21 -0.43
N PHE A 227 -6.58 15.05 -1.13
CA PHE A 227 -5.92 13.75 -1.28
C PHE A 227 -5.29 13.28 0.03
N ALA A 228 -4.73 14.20 0.82
CA ALA A 228 -4.16 13.88 2.13
C ALA A 228 -5.24 13.39 3.11
N VAL A 229 -6.40 14.07 3.16
CA VAL A 229 -7.56 13.62 3.97
C VAL A 229 -8.03 12.25 3.51
N LEU A 230 -8.15 12.05 2.20
CA LEU A 230 -8.55 10.78 1.62
C LEU A 230 -7.59 9.65 1.97
N ALA A 231 -6.27 9.89 1.87
CA ALA A 231 -5.23 8.94 2.23
C ALA A 231 -5.35 8.48 3.69
N VAL A 232 -5.46 9.43 4.60
CA VAL A 232 -5.57 9.13 6.04
C VAL A 232 -6.87 8.43 6.38
N ALA A 233 -7.98 8.81 5.73
CA ALA A 233 -9.27 8.13 5.92
C ALA A 233 -9.23 6.65 5.49
N MET A 234 -8.42 6.32 4.48
CA MET A 234 -8.24 4.93 4.02
C MET A 234 -7.35 4.10 4.94
N TRP A 235 -6.52 4.69 5.79
CA TRP A 235 -5.61 3.95 6.65
C TRP A 235 -6.33 3.07 7.68
N SER A 236 -7.41 3.56 8.28
CA SER A 236 -8.12 2.80 9.31
C SER A 236 -8.63 1.44 8.83
N PRO A 237 -9.36 1.34 7.72
CA PRO A 237 -9.79 0.05 7.19
C PRO A 237 -8.62 -0.79 6.66
N ASP A 238 -7.60 -0.17 6.09
CA ASP A 238 -6.40 -0.85 5.61
C ASP A 238 -5.61 -1.48 6.79
N PHE A 239 -5.37 -0.72 7.86
CA PHE A 239 -4.69 -1.22 9.06
C PHE A 239 -5.50 -2.30 9.79
N LEU A 240 -6.83 -2.18 9.80
CA LEU A 240 -7.68 -3.26 10.31
C LEU A 240 -7.51 -4.54 9.49
N GLY A 241 -7.49 -4.44 8.18
CA GLY A 241 -7.23 -5.56 7.28
C GLY A 241 -5.87 -6.21 7.56
N HIS A 242 -4.84 -5.41 7.71
CA HIS A 242 -3.49 -5.88 8.05
C HIS A 242 -3.45 -6.55 9.42
N ARG A 243 -4.10 -5.98 10.43
CA ARG A 243 -4.17 -6.58 11.76
C ARG A 243 -4.87 -7.95 11.72
N VAL A 244 -5.99 -8.04 11.00
CA VAL A 244 -6.71 -9.33 10.83
C VAL A 244 -5.84 -10.34 10.10
N PHE A 245 -5.18 -9.93 9.02
CA PHE A 245 -4.25 -10.81 8.31
C PHE A 245 -3.10 -11.26 9.21
N GLN A 246 -2.52 -10.37 10.00
CA GLN A 246 -1.50 -10.68 11.00
C GLN A 246 -2.01 -11.73 12.00
N GLU A 247 -3.21 -11.54 12.54
CA GLU A 247 -3.84 -12.47 13.48
C GLU A 247 -4.03 -13.86 12.89
N LEU A 248 -4.47 -13.94 11.63
CA LEU A 248 -4.66 -15.20 10.91
C LEU A 248 -3.34 -15.89 10.54
N SER A 249 -2.26 -15.13 10.38
CA SER A 249 -0.96 -15.65 9.98
C SER A 249 -0.13 -16.19 11.14
N TYR A 250 -0.47 -15.85 12.38
CA TYR A 250 0.21 -16.42 13.54
C TYR A 250 -0.09 -17.91 13.68
N PRO A 251 0.91 -18.74 14.01
CA PRO A 251 0.69 -20.14 14.34
C PRO A 251 -0.28 -20.28 15.55
N LYS A 252 -1.01 -21.39 15.56
CA LYS A 252 -1.88 -21.72 16.71
C LYS A 252 -1.03 -21.85 17.97
N ASN A 253 -1.55 -21.37 19.10
CA ASN A 253 -0.90 -21.43 20.42
C ASN A 253 0.42 -20.64 20.54
N THR A 254 0.58 -19.58 19.77
CA THR A 254 1.71 -18.63 19.88
C THR A 254 1.24 -17.33 20.49
N ASP A 255 2.04 -16.72 21.37
CA ASP A 255 1.79 -15.37 21.85
C ASP A 255 1.79 -14.39 20.68
N LYS A 256 0.68 -13.66 20.54
CA LYS A 256 0.47 -12.76 19.40
C LYS A 256 0.83 -11.33 19.79
N VAL A 257 1.82 -10.77 19.14
CA VAL A 257 2.08 -9.33 19.16
C VAL A 257 1.37 -8.70 17.97
N LEU A 258 0.16 -8.21 18.21
CA LEU A 258 -0.68 -7.62 17.18
C LEU A 258 -0.43 -6.12 17.06
N MET A 259 -0.54 -5.64 15.84
CA MET A 259 -0.48 -4.23 15.51
C MET A 259 -1.54 -3.42 16.26
N ASN A 260 -1.12 -2.35 16.90
CA ASN A 260 -2.00 -1.29 17.39
C ASN A 260 -2.28 -0.29 16.26
N ILE A 261 -3.55 -0.01 15.98
CA ILE A 261 -3.95 0.84 14.87
C ILE A 261 -3.52 2.29 15.08
N ASP A 262 -3.74 2.83 16.27
CA ASP A 262 -3.43 4.24 16.56
C ASP A 262 -1.92 4.48 16.62
N ASP A 263 -1.15 3.59 17.27
CA ASP A 263 0.31 3.63 17.28
C ASP A 263 0.87 3.51 15.86
N THR A 264 0.28 2.65 15.05
CA THR A 264 0.65 2.48 13.64
C THR A 264 0.35 3.74 12.82
N MET A 265 -0.78 4.40 13.09
CA MET A 265 -1.09 5.70 12.45
C MET A 265 -0.06 6.76 12.81
N VAL A 266 0.32 6.86 14.08
CA VAL A 266 1.35 7.80 14.52
C VAL A 266 2.69 7.50 13.84
N ALA A 267 3.14 6.25 13.85
CA ALA A 267 4.40 5.85 13.23
C ALA A 267 4.39 6.05 11.69
N ALA A 268 3.28 5.69 11.02
CA ALA A 268 3.12 5.89 9.59
C ALA A 268 3.07 7.38 9.23
N SER A 269 2.44 8.20 10.06
CA SER A 269 2.38 9.66 9.90
C SER A 269 3.76 10.30 10.05
N ALA A 270 4.52 9.91 11.07
CA ALA A 270 5.88 10.35 11.26
C ALA A 270 6.77 9.95 10.07
N ARG A 271 6.63 8.70 9.60
CA ARG A 271 7.33 8.22 8.41
C ARG A 271 6.98 9.05 7.17
N GLN A 272 5.69 9.36 6.98
CA GLN A 272 5.23 10.10 5.82
C GLN A 272 5.78 11.53 5.82
N ALA A 273 5.67 12.23 6.95
CA ALA A 273 6.19 13.59 7.07
C ALA A 273 7.71 13.64 6.96
N VAL A 274 8.43 12.86 7.78
CA VAL A 274 9.89 12.86 7.80
C VAL A 274 10.47 12.35 6.50
N GLY A 275 9.93 11.24 5.95
CA GLY A 275 10.39 10.69 4.69
C GLY A 275 10.25 11.68 3.54
N SER A 276 9.12 12.39 3.46
CA SER A 276 8.90 13.41 2.43
C SER A 276 9.81 14.62 2.62
N LEU A 277 9.97 15.12 3.86
CA LEU A 277 10.90 16.23 4.13
C LEU A 277 12.34 15.90 3.73
N LEU A 278 12.75 14.64 3.90
CA LEU A 278 14.10 14.20 3.54
C LEU A 278 14.28 13.90 2.05
N GLY A 279 13.21 13.83 1.25
CA GLY A 279 13.34 13.64 -0.21
C GLY A 279 12.52 12.50 -0.80
N GLY A 280 11.79 11.74 0.02
CA GLY A 280 10.96 10.64 -0.45
C GLY A 280 9.58 11.12 -0.95
N GLY A 281 9.09 10.56 -2.05
CA GLY A 281 7.71 10.72 -2.49
C GLY A 281 6.69 9.89 -1.71
N ASN A 282 7.15 9.14 -0.88
CA ASN A 282 6.77 8.19 0.15
C ASN A 282 5.26 8.02 0.43
N LEU A 283 4.58 7.37 -0.47
CA LEU A 283 3.22 6.86 -0.26
C LEU A 283 3.20 5.36 0.05
N ALA A 284 4.36 4.71 0.11
CA ALA A 284 4.44 3.28 0.27
C ALA A 284 4.68 2.86 1.70
N SER A 285 4.01 1.84 2.11
CA SER A 285 4.36 1.05 3.26
C SER A 285 4.36 -0.43 2.91
N SER A 286 4.99 -1.21 3.75
CA SER A 286 5.18 -2.62 3.50
C SER A 286 4.56 -3.44 4.61
N TRP A 287 3.34 -3.91 4.39
CA TRP A 287 2.68 -4.82 5.31
C TRP A 287 3.35 -6.19 5.38
N GLY A 288 3.98 -6.67 4.31
CA GLY A 288 4.76 -7.91 4.30
C GLY A 288 5.94 -7.93 5.26
N THR A 289 6.41 -6.77 5.73
CA THR A 289 7.54 -6.64 6.66
C THR A 289 7.33 -7.38 7.98
N TYR A 290 6.09 -7.55 8.43
CA TYR A 290 5.78 -8.10 9.74
C TYR A 290 5.05 -9.44 9.68
N ILE A 291 4.20 -9.61 8.70
CA ILE A 291 3.34 -10.77 8.58
C ILE A 291 4.16 -12.01 8.27
N VAL A 292 5.08 -11.88 7.31
CA VAL A 292 5.92 -13.01 6.91
C VAL A 292 6.84 -13.46 8.05
N PRO A 293 7.65 -12.58 8.70
CA PRO A 293 8.46 -12.99 9.84
C PRO A 293 7.66 -13.53 11.02
N ALA A 294 6.53 -12.93 11.36
CA ALA A 294 5.69 -13.36 12.48
C ALA A 294 5.10 -14.75 12.23
N ALA A 295 4.55 -14.98 11.04
CA ALA A 295 3.92 -16.26 10.69
C ALA A 295 4.92 -17.41 10.60
N ILE A 296 6.18 -17.15 10.24
CA ILE A 296 7.13 -18.21 9.89
C ILE A 296 8.17 -18.43 10.97
N ALA A 297 8.69 -17.36 11.56
CA ALA A 297 9.78 -17.44 12.52
C ALA A 297 9.32 -17.91 13.90
N MET A 298 8.01 -17.95 14.17
CA MET A 298 7.44 -18.21 15.50
C MET A 298 8.12 -17.36 16.59
N ARG A 299 8.60 -16.19 16.21
CA ARG A 299 9.40 -15.29 17.04
C ARG A 299 8.68 -13.96 17.22
N PRO A 300 8.96 -13.21 18.27
CA PRO A 300 8.42 -11.87 18.45
C PRO A 300 8.68 -11.00 17.23
N ILE A 301 7.70 -10.18 16.87
CA ILE A 301 7.76 -9.24 15.74
C ILE A 301 9.04 -8.38 15.71
N PRO A 302 9.56 -7.87 16.87
CA PRO A 302 10.76 -7.04 16.89
C PRO A 302 11.96 -7.67 16.17
N ALA A 303 12.21 -8.95 16.39
CA ALA A 303 13.34 -9.65 15.75
C ALA A 303 13.16 -9.73 14.22
N GLY A 304 11.92 -9.94 13.75
CA GLY A 304 11.59 -9.93 12.33
C GLY A 304 11.72 -8.55 11.70
N ALA A 305 11.29 -7.51 12.41
CA ALA A 305 11.40 -6.12 11.97
C ALA A 305 12.87 -5.69 11.85
N ILE A 306 13.67 -5.91 12.88
CA ILE A 306 15.11 -5.57 12.88
C ILE A 306 15.82 -6.28 11.71
N LEU A 307 15.63 -7.59 11.58
CA LEU A 307 16.29 -8.35 10.53
C LEU A 307 15.84 -7.92 9.12
N THR A 308 14.56 -7.63 8.93
CA THR A 308 14.05 -7.07 7.67
C THR A 308 14.65 -5.69 7.39
N GLY A 309 14.73 -4.83 8.41
CA GLY A 309 15.37 -3.53 8.30
C GLY A 309 16.83 -3.63 7.89
N VAL A 310 17.60 -4.53 8.50
CA VAL A 310 19.00 -4.79 8.13
C VAL A 310 19.12 -5.23 6.67
N PHE A 311 18.28 -6.16 6.21
CA PHE A 311 18.30 -6.56 4.80
C PHE A 311 17.88 -5.43 3.86
N CYS A 312 16.96 -4.56 4.27
CA CYS A 312 16.60 -3.36 3.50
C CYS A 312 17.79 -2.39 3.37
N VAL A 313 18.55 -2.18 4.46
CA VAL A 313 19.77 -1.37 4.44
C VAL A 313 20.80 -1.98 3.48
N VAL A 314 21.06 -3.29 3.60
CA VAL A 314 21.99 -3.99 2.72
C VAL A 314 21.55 -3.87 1.24
N ALA A 315 20.26 -4.05 0.95
CA ALA A 315 19.74 -3.92 -0.41
C ALA A 315 19.87 -2.49 -0.95
N ALA A 316 19.58 -1.48 -0.13
CA ALA A 316 19.71 -0.09 -0.51
C ALA A 316 21.17 0.30 -0.83
N LEU A 317 22.13 -0.19 -0.03
CA LEU A 317 23.56 0.09 -0.22
C LEU A 317 24.16 -0.70 -1.39
N TRP A 318 23.70 -1.93 -1.61
CA TRP A 318 24.19 -2.74 -2.72
C TRP A 318 23.63 -2.25 -4.07
N GLY A 319 22.36 -1.87 -4.11
CA GLY A 319 21.70 -1.32 -5.29
C GLY A 319 21.13 -2.36 -6.26
N TYR A 320 21.87 -3.39 -6.64
CA TYR A 320 21.43 -4.38 -7.63
C TYR A 320 20.04 -5.00 -7.41
N PRO A 321 19.60 -5.32 -6.20
CA PRO A 321 18.24 -5.79 -6.02
C PRO A 321 17.17 -4.82 -6.52
N MET A 322 17.48 -3.51 -6.59
CA MET A 322 16.54 -2.50 -7.08
C MET A 322 16.33 -2.59 -8.59
N ASP A 323 17.40 -2.84 -9.37
CA ASP A 323 17.27 -3.07 -10.82
C ASP A 323 16.32 -4.22 -11.11
N LEU A 324 16.51 -5.36 -10.40
CA LEU A 324 15.62 -6.50 -10.52
C LEU A 324 14.20 -6.18 -10.04
N ALA A 325 14.06 -5.45 -8.95
CA ALA A 325 12.76 -5.15 -8.36
C ALA A 325 11.89 -4.24 -9.23
N ILE A 326 12.50 -3.34 -10.00
CA ILE A 326 11.78 -2.49 -10.97
C ILE A 326 11.55 -3.19 -12.31
N TRP A 327 12.24 -4.28 -12.59
CA TRP A 327 12.03 -5.04 -13.81
C TRP A 327 10.63 -5.66 -13.83
N GLN A 328 9.87 -5.34 -14.86
CA GLN A 328 8.42 -5.57 -14.89
C GLN A 328 7.99 -7.00 -14.59
N PRO A 329 8.61 -8.09 -15.10
CA PRO A 329 8.19 -9.45 -14.76
C PRO A 329 8.39 -9.76 -13.27
N VAL A 330 9.49 -9.32 -12.68
CA VAL A 330 9.80 -9.52 -11.26
C VAL A 330 8.84 -8.69 -10.39
N LEU A 331 8.67 -7.42 -10.72
CA LEU A 331 7.78 -6.49 -10.04
C LEU A 331 6.33 -7.02 -10.00
N SER A 332 5.82 -7.43 -11.16
CA SER A 332 4.45 -7.92 -11.27
C SER A 332 4.23 -9.21 -10.49
N VAL A 333 5.12 -10.19 -10.64
CA VAL A 333 5.00 -11.46 -9.91
C VAL A 333 5.10 -11.25 -8.41
N ALA A 334 6.08 -10.48 -7.94
CA ALA A 334 6.24 -10.22 -6.51
C ALA A 334 5.02 -9.51 -5.90
N LEU A 335 4.41 -8.55 -6.63
CA LEU A 335 3.16 -7.90 -6.21
C LEU A 335 1.97 -8.86 -6.22
N ILE A 336 1.83 -9.70 -7.24
CA ILE A 336 0.75 -10.68 -7.32
C ILE A 336 0.80 -11.64 -6.14
N VAL A 337 1.94 -12.35 -5.96
CA VAL A 337 2.02 -13.42 -4.95
C VAL A 337 2.27 -12.91 -3.53
N GLY A 338 2.85 -11.72 -3.39
CA GLY A 338 3.21 -11.14 -2.09
C GLY A 338 2.17 -10.21 -1.51
N VAL A 339 1.32 -9.61 -2.36
CA VAL A 339 0.35 -8.59 -1.93
C VAL A 339 -1.06 -8.99 -2.33
N PHE A 340 -1.35 -9.07 -3.61
CA PHE A 340 -2.74 -9.08 -4.09
C PHE A 340 -3.45 -10.42 -3.89
N LEU A 341 -2.79 -11.55 -4.12
CA LEU A 341 -3.37 -12.86 -3.79
C LEU A 341 -3.60 -13.03 -2.29
N PRO A 342 -2.64 -12.70 -1.40
CA PRO A 342 -2.89 -12.69 0.05
C PRO A 342 -4.05 -11.79 0.50
N LEU A 343 -4.21 -10.59 -0.09
CA LEU A 343 -5.36 -9.71 0.20
C LEU A 343 -6.67 -10.38 -0.20
N LEU A 344 -6.72 -10.93 -1.41
CA LEU A 344 -7.90 -11.64 -1.92
C LEU A 344 -8.31 -12.79 -1.00
N GLU A 345 -7.34 -13.61 -0.57
CA GLU A 345 -7.60 -14.74 0.32
C GLU A 345 -8.02 -14.31 1.72
N ALA A 346 -7.35 -13.32 2.31
CA ALA A 346 -7.73 -12.77 3.61
C ALA A 346 -9.17 -12.23 3.57
N GLY A 347 -9.52 -11.51 2.50
CA GLY A 347 -10.87 -11.03 2.27
C GLY A 347 -11.89 -12.16 2.18
N MET A 348 -11.59 -13.22 1.42
CA MET A 348 -12.44 -14.40 1.32
C MET A 348 -12.61 -15.13 2.66
N GLN A 349 -11.55 -15.22 3.47
CA GLN A 349 -11.64 -15.83 4.80
C GLN A 349 -12.54 -15.01 5.74
N MET A 350 -12.43 -13.67 5.71
CA MET A 350 -13.27 -12.77 6.52
C MET A 350 -14.76 -12.85 6.16
N THR A 351 -15.08 -13.21 4.92
CA THR A 351 -16.45 -13.26 4.41
C THR A 351 -17.12 -14.63 4.54
N ARG A 352 -16.42 -15.65 5.04
CA ARG A 352 -16.99 -17.00 5.24
C ARG A 352 -18.02 -17.07 6.36
N GLU A 353 -18.03 -16.16 7.30
CA GLU A 353 -18.94 -16.13 8.42
C GLU A 353 -20.28 -15.47 8.04
N GLY A 354 -21.25 -16.26 7.63
CA GLY A 354 -22.69 -16.03 7.49
C GLY A 354 -23.18 -14.65 7.06
N LYS A 355 -23.32 -13.74 8.00
CA LYS A 355 -23.93 -12.41 7.77
C LYS A 355 -22.98 -11.38 7.16
N THR A 356 -21.71 -11.69 6.93
CA THR A 356 -20.70 -10.77 6.39
C THR A 356 -20.71 -10.70 4.87
N THR A 357 -21.23 -11.71 4.20
CA THR A 357 -21.22 -11.88 2.75
C THR A 357 -21.97 -10.74 2.03
N GLN A 358 -23.11 -10.30 2.59
CA GLN A 358 -23.89 -9.21 1.99
C GLN A 358 -23.13 -7.89 2.03
N SER A 359 -22.55 -7.53 3.17
CA SER A 359 -21.72 -6.31 3.30
C SER A 359 -20.52 -6.37 2.36
N ALA A 360 -19.86 -7.54 2.26
CA ALA A 360 -18.74 -7.74 1.35
C ALA A 360 -19.14 -7.56 -0.12
N ALA A 361 -20.26 -8.13 -0.55
CA ALA A 361 -20.76 -7.98 -1.92
C ALA A 361 -21.04 -6.50 -2.28
N ILE A 362 -21.65 -5.76 -1.35
CA ILE A 362 -21.96 -4.33 -1.57
C ILE A 362 -20.68 -3.49 -1.62
N VAL A 363 -19.67 -3.77 -0.78
CA VAL A 363 -18.37 -3.09 -0.87
C VAL A 363 -17.72 -3.34 -2.23
N VAL A 364 -17.66 -4.61 -2.67
CA VAL A 364 -17.06 -4.95 -3.97
C VAL A 364 -17.79 -4.23 -5.10
N PHE A 365 -19.13 -4.30 -5.11
CA PHE A 365 -19.95 -3.66 -6.15
C PHE A 365 -19.77 -2.13 -6.17
N SER A 366 -19.91 -1.47 -5.01
CA SER A 366 -19.81 0.00 -4.93
C SER A 366 -18.38 0.51 -5.13
N SER A 367 -17.37 -0.28 -4.76
CA SER A 367 -15.96 0.01 -5.09
C SER A 367 -15.70 -0.09 -6.59
N ALA A 368 -16.27 -1.07 -7.27
CA ALA A 368 -16.15 -1.23 -8.72
C ALA A 368 -16.91 -0.13 -9.47
N LEU A 369 -18.05 0.32 -8.94
CA LEU A 369 -18.87 1.35 -9.55
C LEU A 369 -18.23 2.74 -9.49
N VAL A 370 -17.62 3.09 -8.37
CA VAL A 370 -17.04 4.41 -8.13
C VAL A 370 -15.55 4.30 -7.79
N ASN A 371 -15.22 3.87 -6.57
CA ASN A 371 -13.86 3.63 -6.08
C ASN A 371 -13.90 2.98 -4.68
N PRO A 372 -12.78 2.45 -4.19
CA PRO A 372 -12.72 1.76 -2.89
C PRO A 372 -13.14 2.61 -1.69
N VAL A 373 -12.91 3.92 -1.74
CA VAL A 373 -13.26 4.83 -0.64
C VAL A 373 -14.76 5.01 -0.53
N PHE A 374 -15.42 5.19 -1.68
CA PHE A 374 -16.88 5.24 -1.77
C PHE A 374 -17.48 3.91 -1.31
N GLY A 375 -16.96 2.80 -1.83
CA GLY A 375 -17.41 1.46 -1.47
C GLY A 375 -17.31 1.19 0.04
N TRP A 376 -16.18 1.52 0.65
CA TRP A 376 -15.97 1.40 2.07
C TRP A 376 -16.94 2.29 2.89
N SER A 377 -16.96 3.59 2.60
CA SER A 377 -17.70 4.56 3.43
C SER A 377 -19.22 4.36 3.34
N LEU A 378 -19.75 4.09 2.14
CA LEU A 378 -21.16 3.79 1.92
C LEU A 378 -21.56 2.50 2.65
N THR A 379 -20.78 1.43 2.47
CA THR A 379 -21.13 0.13 3.04
C THR A 379 -20.98 0.15 4.55
N MET A 380 -19.98 0.85 5.11
CA MET A 380 -19.84 1.07 6.54
C MET A 380 -21.10 1.77 7.10
N LEU A 381 -21.61 2.79 6.44
CA LEU A 381 -22.85 3.47 6.84
C LEU A 381 -24.04 2.51 6.82
N LEU A 382 -24.26 1.80 5.72
CA LEU A 382 -25.40 0.88 5.58
C LEU A 382 -25.35 -0.29 6.58
N ASP A 383 -24.15 -0.83 6.84
CA ASP A 383 -23.94 -1.93 7.78
C ASP A 383 -24.19 -1.49 9.23
N ASN A 384 -23.69 -0.31 9.62
CA ASN A 384 -23.91 0.25 10.97
C ASN A 384 -25.36 0.71 11.19
N LEU A 385 -26.08 1.08 10.15
CA LEU A 385 -27.53 1.30 10.21
C LEU A 385 -28.32 -0.01 10.38
N GLY A 386 -27.70 -1.17 10.14
CA GLY A 386 -28.36 -2.48 10.16
C GLY A 386 -29.25 -2.73 8.95
N LEU A 387 -29.05 -2.00 7.85
CA LEU A 387 -29.76 -2.20 6.57
C LEU A 387 -29.21 -3.41 5.82
N ILE A 388 -27.94 -3.75 6.06
CA ILE A 388 -27.21 -4.87 5.49
C ILE A 388 -26.45 -5.59 6.62
N GLY A 389 -25.94 -6.79 6.37
CA GLY A 389 -25.11 -7.51 7.33
C GLY A 389 -25.83 -7.89 8.64
N CYS A 390 -25.22 -7.60 9.79
CA CYS A 390 -25.76 -7.95 11.10
C CYS A 390 -26.63 -6.81 11.66
N LYS A 391 -27.95 -7.03 11.72
CA LYS A 391 -28.91 -6.03 12.22
C LYS A 391 -28.66 -5.59 13.67
N GLU A 392 -28.01 -6.41 14.49
CA GLU A 392 -27.75 -6.10 15.90
C GLU A 392 -26.54 -5.21 16.10
N ARG A 393 -25.65 -5.12 15.12
CA ARG A 393 -24.42 -4.30 15.16
C ARG A 393 -24.71 -2.84 15.48
N GLY A 394 -25.76 -2.27 14.90
CA GLY A 394 -26.16 -0.88 15.15
C GLY A 394 -26.61 -0.63 16.60
N LYS A 395 -27.05 -1.68 17.33
CA LYS A 395 -27.42 -1.56 18.74
C LYS A 395 -26.20 -1.50 19.66
N GLU A 396 -25.13 -2.25 19.29
CA GLU A 396 -23.89 -2.32 20.06
C GLU A 396 -23.06 -1.04 19.97
N LEU A 397 -23.14 -0.32 18.84
CA LEU A 397 -22.35 0.87 18.57
C LEU A 397 -22.93 2.17 19.16
N GLY A 398 -24.12 2.13 19.76
CA GLY A 398 -24.81 3.30 20.24
C GLY A 398 -25.20 4.29 19.13
N HIS A 399 -25.84 5.42 19.51
CA HIS A 399 -26.36 6.39 18.54
C HIS A 399 -25.28 7.02 17.65
N ALA A 400 -24.15 7.44 18.24
CA ALA A 400 -23.07 8.08 17.50
C ALA A 400 -22.40 7.11 16.50
N GLY A 401 -22.09 5.88 16.91
CA GLY A 401 -21.46 4.88 16.04
C GLY A 401 -22.41 4.28 15.00
N ARG A 402 -23.73 4.30 15.28
CA ARG A 402 -24.72 3.75 14.39
C ARG A 402 -24.90 4.56 13.11
N TRP A 403 -25.01 5.88 13.20
CA TRP A 403 -25.30 6.70 12.03
C TRP A 403 -24.56 8.05 11.99
N VAL A 404 -24.26 8.71 13.12
CA VAL A 404 -23.65 10.04 13.11
C VAL A 404 -22.25 10.00 12.50
N ILE A 405 -21.36 9.19 13.08
CA ILE A 405 -19.96 9.10 12.63
C ILE A 405 -19.87 8.51 11.21
N PRO A 406 -20.51 7.34 10.91
CA PRO A 406 -20.50 6.83 9.55
C PRO A 406 -21.13 7.76 8.53
N GLY A 407 -22.21 8.45 8.90
CA GLY A 407 -22.90 9.40 8.03
C GLY A 407 -22.06 10.64 7.72
N ILE A 408 -21.43 11.22 8.74
CA ILE A 408 -20.52 12.38 8.57
C ILE A 408 -19.30 11.95 7.74
N THR A 409 -18.71 10.80 8.04
CA THR A 409 -17.56 10.26 7.27
C THR A 409 -17.94 10.08 5.80
N PHE A 410 -19.08 9.45 5.51
CA PHE A 410 -19.57 9.25 4.15
C PHE A 410 -19.80 10.58 3.42
N LEU A 411 -20.48 11.56 4.07
CA LEU A 411 -20.75 12.86 3.46
C LEU A 411 -19.48 13.66 3.18
N ILE A 412 -18.53 13.69 4.13
CA ILE A 412 -17.24 14.38 3.93
C ILE A 412 -16.47 13.75 2.78
N LEU A 413 -16.37 12.43 2.74
CA LEU A 413 -15.66 11.74 1.66
C LEU A 413 -16.35 11.94 0.31
N CYS A 414 -17.69 11.91 0.25
CA CYS A 414 -18.42 12.22 -0.98
C CYS A 414 -18.17 13.66 -1.44
N ALA A 415 -18.16 14.62 -0.51
CA ALA A 415 -17.87 16.01 -0.84
C ALA A 415 -16.43 16.18 -1.40
N ILE A 416 -15.44 15.54 -0.77
CA ILE A 416 -14.06 15.54 -1.26
C ILE A 416 -13.98 14.89 -2.64
N MET A 417 -14.55 13.71 -2.82
CA MET A 417 -14.55 12.99 -4.08
C MET A 417 -15.24 13.78 -5.21
N ALA A 418 -16.34 14.48 -4.91
CA ALA A 418 -16.98 15.36 -5.88
C ALA A 418 -16.11 16.56 -6.23
N ALA A 419 -15.44 17.16 -5.22
CA ALA A 419 -14.55 18.29 -5.44
C ALA A 419 -13.40 17.97 -6.39
N ILE A 420 -12.83 16.77 -6.28
CA ILE A 420 -11.65 16.34 -7.08
C ILE A 420 -12.02 15.46 -8.30
N GLY A 421 -13.30 15.31 -8.63
CA GLY A 421 -13.74 14.59 -9.84
C GLY A 421 -13.59 13.06 -9.78
N MET A 422 -13.71 12.46 -8.59
CA MET A 422 -13.59 10.99 -8.44
C MET A 422 -14.90 10.22 -8.72
N PHE A 423 -15.97 10.88 -9.03
CA PHE A 423 -17.21 10.23 -9.44
C PHE A 423 -17.25 10.02 -10.97
N PRO A 424 -17.50 8.82 -11.45
CA PRO A 424 -17.56 8.53 -12.89
C PRO A 424 -18.59 9.43 -13.59
N GLY A 425 -18.16 10.13 -14.63
CA GLY A 425 -19.02 11.02 -15.42
C GLY A 425 -19.37 12.35 -14.76
N VAL A 426 -18.85 12.64 -13.57
CA VAL A 426 -19.04 13.92 -12.88
C VAL A 426 -17.73 14.73 -12.96
N PRO A 427 -17.73 15.92 -13.57
CA PRO A 427 -16.54 16.76 -13.61
C PRO A 427 -16.18 17.22 -12.20
N ALA A 428 -14.89 17.52 -11.99
CA ALA A 428 -14.41 18.04 -10.71
C ALA A 428 -15.05 19.40 -10.41
N LEU A 429 -15.73 19.52 -9.28
CA LEU A 429 -16.35 20.78 -8.87
C LEU A 429 -15.32 21.90 -8.70
N MET A 430 -14.10 21.57 -8.26
CA MET A 430 -13.02 22.56 -8.14
C MET A 430 -12.58 23.17 -9.48
N GLU A 431 -12.66 22.43 -10.57
CA GLU A 431 -12.37 22.97 -11.91
C GLU A 431 -13.44 23.96 -12.36
N SER A 432 -14.70 23.67 -12.05
CA SER A 432 -15.83 24.55 -12.35
C SER A 432 -15.72 25.89 -11.61
N PHE A 433 -15.20 25.88 -10.37
CA PHE A 433 -14.96 27.12 -9.59
C PHE A 433 -13.74 27.92 -10.05
N ARG A 434 -12.75 27.30 -10.72
CA ARG A 434 -11.60 28.01 -11.30
C ARG A 434 -11.93 28.71 -12.62
N GLN A 435 -13.02 28.33 -13.25
CA GLN A 435 -13.50 28.92 -14.52
C GLN A 435 -14.49 30.07 -14.31
N LEU A 436 -14.96 30.30 -13.08
CA LEU A 436 -15.76 31.45 -12.63
C LEU A 436 -14.85 32.56 -12.08
#